data_e0da6621dfe005059d121082bc78e158
#
_entry.id   e0da6621dfe005059d121082bc78e158
#
_cell.length_a   1.000
_cell.length_b   1.000
_cell.length_c   1.000
_cell.angle_alpha   90.00
_cell.angle_beta   90.00
_cell.angle_gamma   90.00
#
_symmetry.space_group_name_H-M   'P 1'
#
loop_
_entity.id
_entity.type
_entity.pdbx_description
1 polymer ?
#
loop_
_entity_poly.entity_id
_entity_poly.type
_entity_poly.pdbx_seq_one_letter_code
_entity_poly.pdbx_strand_id
1 'polypeptide(L)'
;MNLIEVKNLKKEYEFYRKQAGLLGTLKSFFYRKKLSKTAVDNISFSIKEGEIVGFVGPNGAGKTTTLKMLSGILYPTSGNIQVLGFDPKKRETEFKKQFAIVMGQKDQLSVTLTAMDNFLLFKEICDVPKDDFGQILSELTDLLGIKDILDIQVKKMSLGQRMKCELVAALLHNPKVLFLDEPTIGLDVVAQKNIRDFIKKYNRLKKTTIMLTSHYMDDIKELCERVIIINFGKIIYDGKLTD
;
A
#
# COMPACT_ATOMS: atom_id res chain seq x y z
N MET A 1 -9.68 18.90 4.90
CA MET A 1 -10.32 17.87 5.76
C MET A 1 -9.31 16.74 5.98
N ASN A 2 -9.27 16.07 7.15
CA ASN A 2 -8.44 14.88 7.31
C ASN A 2 -9.19 13.69 6.70
N LEU A 3 -8.54 12.97 5.77
CA LEU A 3 -9.09 11.75 5.20
C LEU A 3 -8.61 10.49 5.94
N ILE A 4 -7.45 10.58 6.60
CA ILE A 4 -6.91 9.51 7.43
C ILE A 4 -6.67 10.07 8.82
N GLU A 5 -7.22 9.42 9.83
CA GLU A 5 -6.99 9.72 11.25
C GLU A 5 -6.62 8.45 12.00
N VAL A 6 -5.52 8.51 12.73
CA VAL A 6 -4.99 7.42 13.54
C VAL A 6 -4.76 7.93 14.96
N LYS A 7 -5.33 7.24 15.95
CA LYS A 7 -5.22 7.60 17.37
C LYS A 7 -4.78 6.41 18.20
N ASN A 8 -3.63 6.53 18.85
CA ASN A 8 -3.07 5.54 19.80
C ASN A 8 -3.03 4.12 19.23
N LEU A 9 -2.66 4.01 17.93
CA LEU A 9 -2.68 2.74 17.21
C LEU A 9 -1.59 1.82 17.71
N LYS A 10 -1.96 0.58 18.06
CA LYS A 10 -1.04 -0.45 18.52
C LYS A 10 -1.28 -1.77 17.79
N LYS A 11 -0.20 -2.46 17.46
CA LYS A 11 -0.22 -3.83 16.96
C LYS A 11 0.82 -4.68 17.64
N GLU A 12 0.36 -5.70 18.33
CA GLU A 12 1.18 -6.77 18.90
C GLU A 12 0.90 -8.08 18.17
N TYR A 13 1.95 -8.83 17.89
CA TYR A 13 1.88 -10.19 17.39
C TYR A 13 2.27 -11.14 18.49
N GLU A 14 1.45 -12.14 18.74
CA GLU A 14 1.72 -13.22 19.66
C GLU A 14 2.22 -14.43 18.86
N PHE A 15 3.29 -15.02 19.32
CA PHE A 15 3.85 -16.22 18.70
C PHE A 15 4.40 -17.17 19.76
N TYR A 16 4.44 -18.45 19.43
CA TYR A 16 4.99 -19.47 20.30
C TYR A 16 6.34 -19.93 19.79
N ARG A 17 7.35 -19.93 20.66
CA ARG A 17 8.66 -20.46 20.32
C ARG A 17 8.63 -21.97 20.44
N LYS A 18 8.76 -22.68 19.30
CA LYS A 18 8.96 -24.14 19.30
C LYS A 18 10.40 -24.42 19.72
N GLN A 19 10.59 -25.35 20.66
CA GLN A 19 11.90 -25.91 20.95
C GLN A 19 12.25 -26.94 19.87
N ALA A 20 13.50 -26.93 19.39
CA ALA A 20 13.94 -27.88 18.39
C ALA A 20 14.10 -29.29 19.02
N GLY A 21 13.80 -30.35 18.22
CA GLY A 21 13.93 -31.72 18.61
C GLY A 21 12.60 -32.40 19.02
N LEU A 22 12.54 -33.75 18.91
CA LEU A 22 11.35 -34.56 19.19
C LEU A 22 10.87 -34.40 20.64
N LEU A 23 11.79 -34.39 21.62
CA LEU A 23 11.47 -34.18 23.05
C LEU A 23 11.01 -32.74 23.31
N GLY A 24 11.55 -31.74 22.60
CA GLY A 24 11.09 -30.36 22.64
C GLY A 24 9.69 -30.19 22.10
N THR A 25 9.31 -30.95 21.09
CA THR A 25 7.96 -30.94 20.50
C THR A 25 6.92 -31.50 21.48
N LEU A 26 7.19 -32.61 22.16
CA LEU A 26 6.32 -33.17 23.19
C LEU A 26 6.16 -32.22 24.40
N LYS A 27 7.25 -31.59 24.85
CA LYS A 27 7.20 -30.62 25.96
C LYS A 27 6.44 -29.33 25.58
N SER A 28 6.51 -28.92 24.30
CA SER A 28 5.77 -27.75 23.79
C SER A 28 4.26 -27.99 23.67
N PHE A 29 3.77 -29.22 23.74
CA PHE A 29 2.34 -29.53 23.78
C PHE A 29 1.70 -29.15 25.13
N PHE A 30 2.47 -29.24 26.22
CA PHE A 30 2.01 -28.94 27.58
C PHE A 30 2.45 -27.57 28.09
N TYR A 31 3.60 -27.02 27.60
CA TYR A 31 4.15 -25.74 28.04
C TYR A 31 4.56 -24.89 26.83
N ARG A 32 3.64 -24.08 26.31
CA ARG A 32 3.95 -23.10 25.25
C ARG A 32 4.30 -21.75 25.86
N LYS A 33 5.58 -21.35 25.80
CA LYS A 33 5.96 -19.99 26.18
C LYS A 33 5.44 -19.01 25.11
N LYS A 34 4.43 -18.23 25.47
CA LYS A 34 3.88 -17.15 24.66
C LYS A 34 4.88 -15.99 24.65
N LEU A 35 5.29 -15.57 23.48
CA LEU A 35 6.11 -14.38 23.25
C LEU A 35 5.27 -13.37 22.49
N SER A 36 5.48 -12.09 22.76
CA SER A 36 4.85 -11.00 22.02
C SER A 36 5.93 -10.15 21.34
N LYS A 37 5.61 -9.62 20.18
CA LYS A 37 6.41 -8.62 19.47
C LYS A 37 5.50 -7.46 19.09
N THR A 38 5.80 -6.29 19.63
CA THR A 38 5.12 -5.05 19.25
C THR A 38 5.66 -4.57 17.92
N ALA A 39 4.81 -4.50 16.92
CA ALA A 39 5.16 -4.03 15.58
C ALA A 39 4.82 -2.55 15.37
N VAL A 40 3.76 -2.07 16.05
CA VAL A 40 3.34 -0.67 16.08
C VAL A 40 2.96 -0.36 17.52
N ASP A 41 3.50 0.72 18.07
CA ASP A 41 3.39 1.06 19.49
C ASP A 41 2.87 2.49 19.67
N ASN A 42 1.56 2.58 19.88
CA ASN A 42 0.86 3.81 20.28
C ASN A 42 1.10 5.02 19.36
N ILE A 43 1.01 4.83 18.03
CA ILE A 43 1.20 5.91 17.06
C ILE A 43 -0.10 6.69 16.81
N SER A 44 0.06 8.00 16.60
CA SER A 44 -1.05 8.90 16.25
C SER A 44 -0.59 9.87 15.17
N PHE A 45 -1.39 10.02 14.11
CA PHE A 45 -1.15 10.97 13.01
C PHE A 45 -2.43 11.17 12.21
N SER A 46 -2.44 12.19 11.35
CA SER A 46 -3.52 12.42 10.39
C SER A 46 -2.97 12.80 9.03
N ILE A 47 -3.69 12.50 7.95
CA ILE A 47 -3.34 12.88 6.57
C ILE A 47 -4.51 13.64 5.96
N LYS A 48 -4.21 14.79 5.33
CA LYS A 48 -5.20 15.64 4.69
C LYS A 48 -5.54 15.15 3.30
N GLU A 49 -6.69 15.58 2.82
CA GLU A 49 -7.13 15.32 1.44
C GLU A 49 -6.12 15.87 0.42
N GLY A 50 -5.82 15.05 -0.60
CA GLY A 50 -4.89 15.38 -1.69
C GLY A 50 -3.41 15.38 -1.30
N GLU A 51 -3.06 15.13 -0.04
CA GLU A 51 -1.68 15.10 0.45
C GLU A 51 -0.94 13.84 -0.01
N ILE A 52 0.34 13.96 -0.39
CA ILE A 52 1.26 12.82 -0.54
C ILE A 52 2.17 12.82 0.68
N VAL A 53 2.06 11.76 1.50
CA VAL A 53 2.85 11.62 2.73
C VAL A 53 3.80 10.44 2.61
N GLY A 54 5.09 10.68 2.87
CA GLY A 54 6.10 9.63 3.01
C GLY A 54 6.03 9.01 4.41
N PHE A 55 5.88 7.68 4.49
CA PHE A 55 5.93 6.94 5.75
C PHE A 55 7.20 6.09 5.78
N VAL A 56 8.25 6.60 6.42
CA VAL A 56 9.64 6.17 6.26
C VAL A 56 10.16 5.50 7.53
N GLY A 57 11.11 4.59 7.37
CA GLY A 57 11.76 3.94 8.51
C GLY A 57 12.50 2.68 8.09
N PRO A 58 13.34 2.11 8.95
CA PRO A 58 14.09 0.90 8.65
C PRO A 58 13.18 -0.32 8.45
N ASN A 59 13.77 -1.42 7.97
CA ASN A 59 13.06 -2.70 7.86
C ASN A 59 12.57 -3.16 9.23
N GLY A 60 11.30 -3.60 9.29
CA GLY A 60 10.69 -4.02 10.55
C GLY A 60 10.23 -2.88 11.47
N ALA A 61 10.31 -1.61 11.05
CA ALA A 61 9.86 -0.47 11.84
C ALA A 61 8.34 -0.39 12.03
N GLY A 62 7.55 -1.14 11.23
CA GLY A 62 6.09 -1.15 11.33
C GLY A 62 5.35 -0.56 10.12
N LYS A 63 6.05 -0.12 9.06
CA LYS A 63 5.47 0.53 7.87
C LYS A 63 4.35 -0.29 7.22
N THR A 64 4.68 -1.43 6.66
CA THR A 64 3.71 -2.34 6.02
C THR A 64 2.60 -2.78 6.97
N THR A 65 2.93 -2.97 8.27
CA THR A 65 1.93 -3.31 9.30
C THR A 65 0.90 -2.18 9.45
N THR A 66 1.36 -0.94 9.46
CA THR A 66 0.49 0.25 9.54
C THR A 66 -0.40 0.35 8.30
N LEU A 67 0.16 0.26 7.08
CA LEU A 67 -0.64 0.27 5.83
C LEU A 67 -1.70 -0.83 5.81
N LYS A 68 -1.37 -2.04 6.25
CA LYS A 68 -2.33 -3.14 6.34
C LYS A 68 -3.46 -2.90 7.35
N MET A 69 -3.19 -2.15 8.43
CA MET A 69 -4.24 -1.76 9.37
C MET A 69 -5.14 -0.66 8.79
N LEU A 70 -4.56 0.33 8.09
CA LEU A 70 -5.32 1.39 7.42
C LEU A 70 -6.22 0.87 6.30
N SER A 71 -5.79 -0.18 5.60
CA SER A 71 -6.58 -0.84 4.55
C SER A 71 -7.56 -1.91 5.05
N GLY A 72 -7.62 -2.17 6.37
CA GLY A 72 -8.49 -3.20 6.94
C GLY A 72 -8.04 -4.65 6.66
N ILE A 73 -6.86 -4.86 6.05
CA ILE A 73 -6.27 -6.19 5.85
C ILE A 73 -5.88 -6.81 7.21
N LEU A 74 -5.41 -5.96 8.13
CA LEU A 74 -4.97 -6.37 9.45
C LEU A 74 -5.75 -5.64 10.55
N TYR A 75 -6.16 -6.37 11.60
CA TYR A 75 -6.80 -5.75 12.77
C TYR A 75 -5.74 -5.22 13.74
N PRO A 76 -5.88 -3.98 14.24
CA PRO A 76 -5.04 -3.48 15.33
C PRO A 76 -5.36 -4.22 16.64
N THR A 77 -4.38 -4.22 17.56
CA THR A 77 -4.58 -4.73 18.93
C THR A 77 -5.36 -3.72 19.77
N SER A 78 -5.06 -2.43 19.60
CA SER A 78 -5.78 -1.31 20.23
C SER A 78 -5.62 -0.03 19.42
N GLY A 79 -6.33 1.03 19.81
CA GLY A 79 -6.37 2.31 19.14
C GLY A 79 -7.49 2.39 18.09
N ASN A 80 -7.63 3.57 17.50
CA ASN A 80 -8.69 3.89 16.55
C ASN A 80 -8.11 4.34 15.22
N ILE A 81 -8.75 3.92 14.14
CA ILE A 81 -8.44 4.31 12.77
C ILE A 81 -9.72 4.77 12.10
N GLN A 82 -9.64 5.89 11.40
CA GLN A 82 -10.64 6.33 10.44
C GLN A 82 -9.96 6.62 9.11
N VAL A 83 -10.48 6.06 8.04
CA VAL A 83 -10.07 6.33 6.66
C VAL A 83 -11.33 6.67 5.87
N LEU A 84 -11.38 7.86 5.26
CA LEU A 84 -12.57 8.33 4.55
C LEU A 84 -13.84 8.38 5.41
N GLY A 85 -13.69 8.52 6.73
CA GLY A 85 -14.81 8.47 7.69
C GLY A 85 -15.25 7.06 8.11
N PHE A 86 -14.66 6.00 7.51
CA PHE A 86 -14.95 4.60 7.84
C PHE A 86 -13.96 4.04 8.85
N ASP A 87 -14.42 3.06 9.63
CA ASP A 87 -13.53 2.19 10.42
C ASP A 87 -13.08 1.01 9.53
N PRO A 88 -11.79 0.91 9.14
CA PRO A 88 -11.30 -0.15 8.28
C PRO A 88 -11.57 -1.56 8.79
N LYS A 89 -11.72 -1.74 10.11
CA LYS A 89 -12.02 -3.04 10.73
C LYS A 89 -13.35 -3.61 10.25
N LYS A 90 -14.32 -2.77 9.94
CA LYS A 90 -15.65 -3.19 9.50
C LYS A 90 -15.65 -3.73 8.07
N ARG A 91 -14.63 -3.39 7.27
CA ARG A 91 -14.46 -3.83 5.88
C ARG A 91 -15.70 -3.58 5.02
N GLU A 92 -16.37 -2.46 5.25
CA GLU A 92 -17.58 -2.07 4.51
C GLU A 92 -17.30 -2.00 3.02
N THR A 93 -18.27 -2.39 2.19
CA THR A 93 -18.11 -2.38 0.73
C THR A 93 -17.85 -0.97 0.20
N GLU A 94 -18.55 0.03 0.74
CA GLU A 94 -18.38 1.42 0.37
C GLU A 94 -16.98 1.95 0.72
N PHE A 95 -16.37 1.48 1.81
CA PHE A 95 -14.98 1.78 2.12
C PHE A 95 -14.03 1.18 1.08
N LYS A 96 -14.20 -0.11 0.77
CA LYS A 96 -13.33 -0.83 -0.20
C LYS A 96 -13.34 -0.22 -1.59
N LYS A 97 -14.46 0.36 -2.02
CA LYS A 97 -14.60 1.05 -3.30
C LYS A 97 -13.88 2.40 -3.37
N GLN A 98 -13.40 2.95 -2.24
CA GLN A 98 -12.83 4.29 -2.19
C GLN A 98 -11.32 4.33 -1.93
N PHE A 99 -10.69 3.19 -1.71
CA PHE A 99 -9.24 3.13 -1.57
C PHE A 99 -8.62 2.05 -2.45
N ALA A 100 -7.33 2.19 -2.70
CA ALA A 100 -6.50 1.15 -3.31
C ALA A 100 -5.22 0.95 -2.49
N ILE A 101 -4.64 -0.25 -2.60
CA ILE A 101 -3.33 -0.57 -2.04
C ILE A 101 -2.50 -1.31 -3.08
N VAL A 102 -1.25 -0.86 -3.29
CA VAL A 102 -0.27 -1.54 -4.13
C VAL A 102 0.92 -1.89 -3.26
N MET A 103 1.35 -3.14 -3.31
CA MET A 103 2.49 -3.66 -2.54
C MET A 103 3.57 -4.13 -3.50
N GLY A 104 4.70 -3.43 -3.57
CA GLY A 104 5.76 -3.68 -4.54
C GLY A 104 6.40 -5.09 -4.49
N GLN A 105 6.21 -5.80 -3.37
CA GLN A 105 6.70 -7.18 -3.19
C GLN A 105 5.61 -8.25 -3.36
N LYS A 106 4.39 -7.88 -3.77
CA LYS A 106 3.28 -8.82 -3.92
C LYS A 106 2.51 -8.51 -5.19
N ASP A 107 2.51 -9.49 -6.08
CA ASP A 107 1.69 -9.42 -7.29
C ASP A 107 0.19 -9.50 -6.91
N GLN A 108 -0.61 -8.57 -7.43
CA GLN A 108 -2.08 -8.60 -7.37
C GLN A 108 -2.67 -9.12 -8.68
N LEU A 109 -1.90 -8.97 -9.76
CA LEU A 109 -2.30 -9.45 -11.08
C LEU A 109 -2.08 -10.95 -11.21
N SER A 110 -3.00 -11.62 -11.91
CA SER A 110 -2.80 -13.00 -12.33
C SER A 110 -1.69 -13.05 -13.39
N VAL A 111 -0.59 -13.72 -13.07
CA VAL A 111 0.60 -13.78 -13.94
C VAL A 111 0.36 -14.54 -15.25
N THR A 112 -0.68 -15.37 -15.31
CA THR A 112 -1.05 -16.17 -16.50
C THR A 112 -1.95 -15.43 -17.48
N LEU A 113 -2.60 -14.38 -17.03
CA LEU A 113 -3.47 -13.52 -17.84
C LEU A 113 -2.66 -12.41 -18.51
N THR A 114 -3.21 -11.83 -19.58
CA THR A 114 -2.70 -10.58 -20.16
C THR A 114 -2.97 -9.40 -19.24
N ALA A 115 -2.34 -8.23 -19.50
CA ALA A 115 -2.67 -7.02 -18.77
C ALA A 115 -4.14 -6.66 -18.95
N MET A 116 -4.65 -6.72 -20.21
CA MET A 116 -6.04 -6.40 -20.52
C MET A 116 -7.01 -7.33 -19.79
N ASP A 117 -6.77 -8.65 -19.79
CA ASP A 117 -7.63 -9.60 -19.07
C ASP A 117 -7.67 -9.32 -17.55
N ASN A 118 -6.53 -8.96 -16.97
CA ASN A 118 -6.47 -8.53 -15.57
C ASN A 118 -7.29 -7.25 -15.36
N PHE A 119 -7.19 -6.25 -16.24
CA PHE A 119 -7.97 -5.02 -16.11
C PHE A 119 -9.47 -5.26 -16.22
N LEU A 120 -9.90 -6.14 -17.11
CA LEU A 120 -11.29 -6.58 -17.21
C LEU A 120 -11.74 -7.29 -15.92
N LEU A 121 -10.91 -8.15 -15.37
CA LEU A 121 -11.19 -8.81 -14.09
C LEU A 121 -11.33 -7.78 -12.94
N PHE A 122 -10.40 -6.82 -12.84
CA PHE A 122 -10.47 -5.77 -11.81
C PHE A 122 -11.65 -4.83 -12.03
N LYS A 123 -12.05 -4.56 -13.27
CA LYS A 123 -13.28 -3.82 -13.59
C LYS A 123 -14.48 -4.46 -12.90
N GLU A 124 -14.65 -5.79 -13.04
CA GLU A 124 -15.77 -6.52 -12.43
C GLU A 124 -15.63 -6.60 -10.90
N ILE A 125 -14.41 -6.86 -10.36
CA ILE A 125 -14.16 -6.92 -8.92
C ILE A 125 -14.46 -5.58 -8.21
N CYS A 126 -14.09 -4.47 -8.85
CA CYS A 126 -14.25 -3.13 -8.29
C CYS A 126 -15.57 -2.47 -8.69
N ASP A 127 -16.42 -3.17 -9.45
CA ASP A 127 -17.73 -2.67 -9.91
C ASP A 127 -17.61 -1.35 -10.68
N VAL A 128 -16.61 -1.29 -11.59
CA VAL A 128 -16.37 -0.09 -12.43
C VAL A 128 -17.42 -0.02 -13.54
N PRO A 129 -18.17 1.09 -13.66
CA PRO A 129 -19.18 1.23 -14.71
C PRO A 129 -18.60 1.02 -16.10
N LYS A 130 -19.36 0.32 -16.96
CA LYS A 130 -18.88 -0.03 -18.31
C LYS A 130 -18.53 1.20 -19.14
N ASP A 131 -19.33 2.26 -18.99
CA ASP A 131 -19.16 3.50 -19.75
C ASP A 131 -17.91 4.28 -19.32
N ASP A 132 -17.53 4.21 -18.03
CA ASP A 132 -16.35 4.89 -17.49
C ASP A 132 -15.05 4.13 -17.74
N PHE A 133 -15.12 2.79 -17.79
CA PHE A 133 -13.93 1.92 -17.87
C PHE A 133 -13.02 2.25 -19.05
N GLY A 134 -13.60 2.42 -20.26
CA GLY A 134 -12.81 2.70 -21.46
C GLY A 134 -12.03 4.01 -21.37
N GLN A 135 -12.65 5.05 -20.84
CA GLN A 135 -12.01 6.36 -20.65
C GLN A 135 -10.91 6.30 -19.59
N ILE A 136 -11.20 5.70 -18.41
CA ILE A 136 -10.25 5.57 -17.32
C ILE A 136 -9.05 4.73 -17.75
N LEU A 137 -9.30 3.59 -18.41
CA LEU A 137 -8.23 2.71 -18.91
C LEU A 137 -7.35 3.44 -19.92
N SER A 138 -7.93 4.15 -20.88
CA SER A 138 -7.16 4.93 -21.86
C SER A 138 -6.30 5.99 -21.18
N GLU A 139 -6.86 6.76 -20.25
CA GLU A 139 -6.12 7.79 -19.48
C GLU A 139 -4.93 7.19 -18.73
N LEU A 140 -5.13 6.10 -17.97
CA LEU A 140 -4.10 5.48 -17.18
C LEU A 140 -3.00 4.81 -18.01
N THR A 141 -3.38 4.14 -19.10
CA THR A 141 -2.43 3.47 -20.00
C THR A 141 -1.59 4.48 -20.80
N ASP A 142 -2.16 5.63 -21.17
CA ASP A 142 -1.44 6.75 -21.77
C ASP A 142 -0.44 7.36 -20.80
N LEU A 143 -0.87 7.64 -19.56
CA LEU A 143 -0.03 8.22 -18.53
C LEU A 143 1.19 7.36 -18.19
N LEU A 144 1.04 6.04 -18.23
CA LEU A 144 2.09 5.06 -17.90
C LEU A 144 2.85 4.56 -19.14
N GLY A 145 2.37 4.87 -20.36
CA GLY A 145 2.99 4.43 -21.62
C GLY A 145 3.04 2.91 -21.73
N ILE A 146 1.87 2.24 -21.60
CA ILE A 146 1.77 0.77 -21.62
C ILE A 146 0.77 0.22 -22.63
N LYS A 147 0.29 1.04 -23.56
CA LYS A 147 -0.70 0.60 -24.57
C LYS A 147 -0.22 -0.56 -25.44
N ASP A 148 1.08 -0.60 -25.70
CA ASP A 148 1.75 -1.60 -26.53
C ASP A 148 1.94 -2.97 -25.85
N ILE A 149 1.69 -3.06 -24.55
CA ILE A 149 1.88 -4.31 -23.77
C ILE A 149 0.57 -4.88 -23.21
N LEU A 150 -0.59 -4.34 -23.57
CA LEU A 150 -1.88 -4.76 -23.02
C LEU A 150 -2.20 -6.24 -23.28
N ASP A 151 -1.80 -6.77 -24.42
CA ASP A 151 -2.02 -8.15 -24.83
C ASP A 151 -0.90 -9.12 -24.38
N ILE A 152 0.09 -8.61 -23.63
CA ILE A 152 1.19 -9.43 -23.13
C ILE A 152 0.79 -10.05 -21.78
N GLN A 153 1.09 -11.35 -21.61
CA GLN A 153 0.91 -12.02 -20.32
C GLN A 153 1.84 -11.43 -19.27
N VAL A 154 1.31 -11.18 -18.06
CA VAL A 154 2.05 -10.54 -16.95
C VAL A 154 3.37 -11.26 -16.62
N LYS A 155 3.42 -12.60 -16.68
CA LYS A 155 4.66 -13.39 -16.49
C LYS A 155 5.79 -13.09 -17.46
N LYS A 156 5.48 -12.51 -18.65
CA LYS A 156 6.46 -12.16 -19.69
C LYS A 156 6.93 -10.70 -19.59
N MET A 157 6.38 -9.93 -18.67
CA MET A 157 6.70 -8.52 -18.48
C MET A 157 7.93 -8.34 -17.60
N SER A 158 8.67 -7.26 -17.83
CA SER A 158 9.67 -6.79 -16.89
C SER A 158 9.00 -6.34 -15.58
N LEU A 159 9.79 -6.25 -14.50
CA LEU A 159 9.26 -5.81 -13.19
C LEU A 159 8.65 -4.40 -13.29
N GLY A 160 9.28 -3.48 -14.03
CA GLY A 160 8.75 -2.13 -14.24
C GLY A 160 7.45 -2.12 -15.04
N GLN A 161 7.33 -2.94 -16.10
CA GLN A 161 6.08 -3.10 -16.85
C GLN A 161 4.97 -3.66 -15.96
N ARG A 162 5.29 -4.69 -15.15
CA ARG A 162 4.35 -5.28 -14.21
C ARG A 162 3.86 -4.25 -13.19
N MET A 163 4.76 -3.48 -12.58
CA MET A 163 4.39 -2.43 -11.63
C MET A 163 3.46 -1.38 -12.25
N LYS A 164 3.70 -1.00 -13.49
CA LYS A 164 2.80 -0.08 -14.21
C LYS A 164 1.40 -0.69 -14.37
N CYS A 165 1.30 -1.98 -14.71
CA CYS A 165 0.01 -2.68 -14.81
C CYS A 165 -0.67 -2.82 -13.43
N GLU A 166 0.09 -3.08 -12.35
CA GLU A 166 -0.43 -3.08 -10.97
C GLU A 166 -1.06 -1.74 -10.59
N LEU A 167 -0.40 -0.63 -10.95
CA LEU A 167 -0.94 0.71 -10.71
C LEU A 167 -2.22 0.97 -11.52
N VAL A 168 -2.26 0.58 -12.81
CA VAL A 168 -3.50 0.70 -13.59
C VAL A 168 -4.64 -0.05 -12.92
N ALA A 169 -4.45 -1.34 -12.61
CA ALA A 169 -5.48 -2.18 -11.98
C ALA A 169 -5.99 -1.56 -10.66
N ALA A 170 -5.07 -1.07 -9.82
CA ALA A 170 -5.41 -0.43 -8.55
C ALA A 170 -6.17 0.90 -8.70
N LEU A 171 -6.06 1.57 -9.85
CA LEU A 171 -6.63 2.91 -10.07
C LEU A 171 -7.89 2.91 -10.95
N LEU A 172 -8.31 1.76 -11.51
CA LEU A 172 -9.48 1.65 -12.39
C LEU A 172 -10.77 2.17 -11.76
N HIS A 173 -10.93 2.02 -10.45
CA HIS A 173 -12.11 2.48 -9.72
C HIS A 173 -12.00 3.90 -9.15
N ASN A 174 -10.98 4.65 -9.58
CA ASN A 174 -10.72 6.05 -9.20
C ASN A 174 -10.74 6.29 -7.67
N PRO A 175 -9.85 5.63 -6.90
CA PRO A 175 -9.85 5.70 -5.45
C PRO A 175 -9.50 7.10 -4.92
N LYS A 176 -10.11 7.49 -3.80
CA LYS A 176 -9.78 8.74 -3.08
C LYS A 176 -8.50 8.63 -2.25
N VAL A 177 -8.16 7.40 -1.83
CA VAL A 177 -6.95 7.11 -1.05
C VAL A 177 -6.17 5.99 -1.73
N LEU A 178 -4.86 6.18 -1.88
CA LEU A 178 -3.93 5.20 -2.44
C LEU A 178 -2.80 4.92 -1.43
N PHE A 179 -2.69 3.66 -1.03
CA PHE A 179 -1.59 3.16 -0.24
C PHE A 179 -0.55 2.50 -1.14
N LEU A 180 0.70 2.97 -1.08
CA LEU A 180 1.82 2.44 -1.85
C LEU A 180 2.90 1.90 -0.91
N ASP A 181 3.06 0.58 -0.88
CA ASP A 181 4.09 -0.07 -0.06
C ASP A 181 5.29 -0.45 -0.93
N GLU A 182 6.31 0.41 -0.95
CA GLU A 182 7.55 0.25 -1.70
C GLU A 182 7.36 0.07 -3.23
N PRO A 183 6.64 0.97 -3.93
CA PRO A 183 6.24 0.75 -5.33
C PRO A 183 7.41 0.77 -6.32
N THR A 184 8.58 1.21 -5.92
CA THR A 184 9.78 1.33 -6.78
C THR A 184 10.85 0.29 -6.46
N ILE A 185 10.57 -0.60 -5.51
CA ILE A 185 11.55 -1.61 -5.07
C ILE A 185 11.95 -2.56 -6.21
N GLY A 186 13.27 -2.75 -6.38
CA GLY A 186 13.80 -3.65 -7.40
C GLY A 186 13.71 -3.13 -8.84
N LEU A 187 13.15 -1.95 -9.07
CA LEU A 187 13.09 -1.33 -10.39
C LEU A 187 14.43 -0.67 -10.75
N ASP A 188 14.73 -0.63 -12.04
CA ASP A 188 15.82 0.20 -12.56
C ASP A 188 15.51 1.71 -12.42
N VAL A 189 16.54 2.55 -12.53
CA VAL A 189 16.43 4.00 -12.31
C VAL A 189 15.40 4.67 -13.23
N VAL A 190 15.29 4.21 -14.49
CA VAL A 190 14.35 4.76 -15.47
C VAL A 190 12.93 4.40 -15.08
N ALA A 191 12.69 3.14 -14.72
CA ALA A 191 11.38 2.68 -14.27
C ALA A 191 10.96 3.36 -12.96
N GLN A 192 11.86 3.54 -11.99
CA GLN A 192 11.60 4.28 -10.76
C GLN A 192 11.15 5.72 -11.07
N LYS A 193 11.90 6.43 -11.93
CA LYS A 193 11.53 7.78 -12.33
C LYS A 193 10.16 7.84 -13.00
N ASN A 194 9.87 6.93 -13.91
CA ASN A 194 8.56 6.87 -14.59
C ASN A 194 7.41 6.67 -13.58
N ILE A 195 7.60 5.81 -12.57
CA ILE A 195 6.59 5.59 -11.52
C ILE A 195 6.41 6.86 -10.67
N ARG A 196 7.50 7.55 -10.27
CA ARG A 196 7.42 8.81 -9.54
C ARG A 196 6.68 9.89 -10.32
N ASP A 197 7.05 10.09 -11.58
CA ASP A 197 6.42 11.08 -12.46
C ASP A 197 4.91 10.79 -12.61
N PHE A 198 4.55 9.52 -12.77
CA PHE A 198 3.16 9.10 -12.83
C PHE A 198 2.41 9.42 -11.54
N ILE A 199 2.93 9.01 -10.37
CA ILE A 199 2.29 9.24 -9.06
C ILE A 199 2.04 10.74 -8.85
N LYS A 200 3.04 11.57 -9.13
CA LYS A 200 2.95 13.03 -9.02
C LYS A 200 1.88 13.61 -9.94
N LYS A 201 1.86 13.17 -11.20
CA LYS A 201 0.88 13.62 -12.19
C LYS A 201 -0.53 13.17 -11.83
N TYR A 202 -0.70 11.91 -11.43
CA TYR A 202 -1.98 11.35 -11.03
C TYR A 202 -2.57 12.09 -9.80
N ASN A 203 -1.77 12.30 -8.75
CA ASN A 203 -2.22 13.07 -7.58
C ASN A 203 -2.67 14.49 -7.96
N ARG A 204 -1.94 15.18 -8.83
CA ARG A 204 -2.31 16.53 -9.30
C ARG A 204 -3.65 16.54 -10.04
N LEU A 205 -3.88 15.54 -10.89
CA LEU A 205 -5.09 15.44 -11.72
C LEU A 205 -6.32 15.02 -10.91
N LYS A 206 -6.17 13.99 -10.05
CA LYS A 206 -7.30 13.36 -9.35
C LYS A 206 -7.44 13.80 -7.89
N LYS A 207 -6.46 14.53 -7.34
CA LYS A 207 -6.41 14.92 -5.93
C LYS A 207 -6.48 13.73 -4.96
N THR A 208 -6.04 12.57 -5.41
CA THR A 208 -5.99 11.34 -4.59
C THR A 208 -5.01 11.53 -3.43
N THR A 209 -5.43 11.21 -2.22
CA THR A 209 -4.55 11.21 -1.04
C THR A 209 -3.65 9.98 -1.08
N ILE A 210 -2.34 10.16 -0.95
CA ILE A 210 -1.37 9.07 -1.12
C ILE A 210 -0.52 8.92 0.15
N MET A 211 -0.46 7.71 0.68
CA MET A 211 0.51 7.34 1.71
C MET A 211 1.51 6.35 1.11
N LEU A 212 2.76 6.77 1.05
CA LEU A 212 3.84 6.05 0.36
C LEU A 212 4.89 5.58 1.37
N THR A 213 5.25 4.28 1.33
CA THR A 213 6.49 3.81 1.97
C THR A 213 7.57 3.65 0.91
N SER A 214 8.79 4.01 1.23
CA SER A 214 9.95 3.74 0.38
C SER A 214 11.23 3.61 1.19
N HIS A 215 12.18 2.86 0.63
CA HIS A 215 13.57 2.81 1.07
C HIS A 215 14.47 3.76 0.29
N TYR A 216 13.98 4.26 -0.85
CA TYR A 216 14.71 5.20 -1.70
C TYR A 216 14.38 6.63 -1.28
N MET A 217 15.39 7.38 -0.88
CA MET A 217 15.19 8.77 -0.47
C MET A 217 14.73 9.67 -1.61
N ASP A 218 15.05 9.32 -2.85
CA ASP A 218 14.59 10.06 -4.04
C ASP A 218 13.08 10.00 -4.21
N ASP A 219 12.45 8.86 -3.89
CA ASP A 219 10.98 8.76 -3.91
C ASP A 219 10.35 9.76 -2.94
N ILE A 220 10.95 9.85 -1.75
CA ILE A 220 10.45 10.73 -0.69
C ILE A 220 10.67 12.19 -1.06
N LYS A 221 11.88 12.55 -1.54
CA LYS A 221 12.22 13.93 -1.91
C LYS A 221 11.40 14.43 -3.10
N GLU A 222 11.16 13.58 -4.09
CA GLU A 222 10.46 14.00 -5.32
C GLU A 222 8.93 14.03 -5.14
N LEU A 223 8.37 13.18 -4.29
CA LEU A 223 6.91 12.99 -4.17
C LEU A 223 6.30 13.68 -2.96
N CYS A 224 7.00 13.74 -1.83
CA CYS A 224 6.41 14.07 -0.55
C CYS A 224 6.85 15.45 -0.04
N GLU A 225 5.89 16.28 0.36
CA GLU A 225 6.19 17.53 1.08
C GLU A 225 6.28 17.30 2.60
N ARG A 226 5.69 16.20 3.09
CA ARG A 226 5.66 15.80 4.49
C ARG A 226 6.08 14.35 4.63
N VAL A 227 6.81 14.08 5.71
CA VAL A 227 7.23 12.74 6.08
C VAL A 227 6.85 12.42 7.52
N ILE A 228 6.48 11.17 7.74
CA ILE A 228 6.31 10.57 9.06
C ILE A 228 7.38 9.50 9.18
N ILE A 229 8.31 9.66 10.14
CA ILE A 229 9.38 8.71 10.37
C ILE A 229 9.00 7.80 11.52
N ILE A 230 8.98 6.49 11.23
CA ILE A 230 8.69 5.45 12.22
C ILE A 230 9.96 4.63 12.51
N ASN A 231 10.22 4.37 13.78
CA ASN A 231 11.30 3.49 14.21
C ASN A 231 10.85 2.65 15.42
N PHE A 232 11.13 1.35 15.40
CA PHE A 232 10.70 0.40 16.45
C PHE A 232 9.21 0.54 16.82
N GLY A 233 8.37 0.75 15.82
CA GLY A 233 6.91 0.89 15.99
C GLY A 233 6.44 2.26 16.49
N LYS A 234 7.31 3.23 16.71
CA LYS A 234 6.99 4.57 17.23
C LYS A 234 7.28 5.65 16.19
N ILE A 235 6.43 6.66 16.11
CA ILE A 235 6.71 7.85 15.31
C ILE A 235 7.76 8.68 16.05
N ILE A 236 8.87 8.98 15.38
CA ILE A 236 9.97 9.81 15.90
C ILE A 236 10.01 11.19 15.24
N TYR A 237 9.34 11.36 14.11
CA TYR A 237 9.19 12.64 13.44
C TYR A 237 7.90 12.64 12.60
N ASP A 238 7.21 13.76 12.58
CA ASP A 238 6.07 14.04 11.71
C ASP A 238 6.11 15.53 11.34
N GLY A 239 6.47 15.83 10.11
CA GLY A 239 6.64 17.21 9.68
C GLY A 239 7.02 17.34 8.21
N LYS A 240 7.25 18.59 7.78
CA LYS A 240 7.72 18.87 6.43
C LYS A 240 9.09 18.25 6.18
N LEU A 241 9.30 17.80 4.96
CA LEU A 241 10.62 17.47 4.47
C LEU A 241 11.36 18.80 4.26
N THR A 242 12.10 19.25 5.28
CA THR A 242 12.98 20.41 5.15
C THR A 242 14.27 19.95 4.51
N ASP A 243 14.79 20.79 3.62
CA ASP A 243 16.02 20.59 2.83
C ASP A 243 17.24 20.28 3.70
#